data_258a59a46912604cac56566a3248452f
#
_entry.id   258a59a46912604cac56566a3248452f
#
_cell.length_a   1.000
_cell.length_b   1.000
_cell.length_c   1.000
_cell.angle_alpha   90.00
_cell.angle_beta   90.00
_cell.angle_gamma   90.00
#
_symmetry.space_group_name_H-M   'P 1'
#
loop_
_entity.id
_entity.type
_entity.pdbx_description
1 polymer ?
#
loop_
_entity_poly.entity_id
_entity_poly.type
_entity_poly.pdbx_seq_one_letter_code
_entity_poly.pdbx_strand_id
1 'polypeptide(L)'
;AHMDVDTQNQFAVLQLRRELAQSNDLKIESDCLSYILNHEKKVLYFDKHRIVKSPGYEIYMEQIDEAIFYKKEDGYYVWFKKKNKTYDFELY
;
A
#
# COMPACT_ATOMS: atom_id res chain seq x y z
N ALA A 1 8.61 17.07 -18.51
CA ALA A 1 9.23 15.81 -18.14
C ALA A 1 8.21 14.91 -17.46
N HIS A 2 8.33 13.64 -17.67
CA HIS A 2 7.48 12.67 -17.02
C HIS A 2 8.31 11.84 -16.06
N MET A 3 7.67 11.35 -15.01
CA MET A 3 8.31 10.48 -14.03
C MET A 3 8.35 9.06 -14.54
N ASP A 4 9.44 8.36 -14.23
CA ASP A 4 9.47 6.93 -14.53
C ASP A 4 8.62 6.16 -13.52
N VAL A 5 8.49 4.85 -13.77
CA VAL A 5 7.63 3.99 -12.97
C VAL A 5 8.10 3.93 -11.51
N ASP A 6 9.42 3.87 -11.31
CA ASP A 6 9.97 3.76 -9.94
C ASP A 6 9.67 5.02 -9.13
N THR A 7 9.78 6.20 -9.77
CA THR A 7 9.48 7.46 -9.11
C THR A 7 8.01 7.55 -8.72
N GLN A 8 7.11 7.13 -9.61
CA GLN A 8 5.67 7.12 -9.33
C GLN A 8 5.35 6.21 -8.15
N ASN A 9 5.97 5.04 -8.11
CA ASN A 9 5.76 4.10 -7.00
C ASN A 9 6.27 4.68 -5.68
N GLN A 10 7.40 5.39 -5.71
CA GLN A 10 7.94 6.03 -4.53
C GLN A 10 7.02 7.11 -3.98
N PHE A 11 6.38 7.89 -4.85
CA PHE A 11 5.40 8.88 -4.40
C PHE A 11 4.22 8.22 -3.70
N ALA A 12 3.71 7.12 -4.28
CA ALA A 12 2.61 6.39 -3.66
C ALA A 12 3.00 5.85 -2.29
N VAL A 13 4.20 5.29 -2.17
CA VAL A 13 4.71 4.77 -0.90
C VAL A 13 4.83 5.89 0.13
N LEU A 14 5.35 7.05 -0.26
CA LEU A 14 5.46 8.17 0.66
C LEU A 14 4.09 8.64 1.14
N GLN A 15 3.11 8.67 0.26
CA GLN A 15 1.74 9.04 0.62
C GLN A 15 1.16 8.05 1.63
N LEU A 16 1.35 6.75 1.40
CA LEU A 16 0.90 5.72 2.32
C LEU A 16 1.59 5.83 3.68
N ARG A 17 2.90 6.08 3.69
CA ARG A 17 3.63 6.26 4.94
C ARG A 17 3.10 7.42 5.77
N ARG A 18 2.77 8.53 5.13
CA ARG A 18 2.21 9.70 5.82
C ARG A 18 0.87 9.36 6.45
N GLU A 19 0.03 8.67 5.73
CA GLU A 19 -1.29 8.29 6.21
C GLU A 19 -1.17 7.32 7.38
N LEU A 20 -0.34 6.30 7.26
CA LEU A 20 -0.17 5.31 8.31
C LEU A 20 0.48 5.89 9.57
N ALA A 21 1.34 6.88 9.42
CA ALA A 21 1.95 7.54 10.57
C ALA A 21 0.91 8.24 11.46
N GLN A 22 -0.23 8.58 10.91
CA GLN A 22 -1.33 9.23 11.63
C GLN A 22 -2.43 8.25 12.05
N SER A 23 -2.22 6.97 11.79
CA SER A 23 -3.22 5.93 12.00
C SER A 23 -2.90 5.10 13.24
N ASN A 24 -3.86 4.28 13.66
CA ASN A 24 -3.64 3.31 14.72
C ASN A 24 -4.32 1.99 14.37
N ASP A 25 -4.11 0.98 15.23
CA ASP A 25 -4.70 -0.36 15.11
C ASP A 25 -4.40 -1.02 13.77
N LEU A 26 -3.13 -0.96 13.33
CA LEU A 26 -2.72 -1.61 12.10
C LEU A 26 -2.77 -3.13 12.26
N LYS A 27 -3.35 -3.80 11.27
CA LYS A 27 -3.49 -5.26 11.23
C LYS A 27 -3.33 -5.79 9.82
N ILE A 28 -2.77 -6.98 9.72
CA ILE A 28 -2.70 -7.72 8.46
C ILE A 28 -3.75 -8.82 8.49
N GLU A 29 -4.62 -8.85 7.49
CA GLU A 29 -5.63 -9.89 7.30
C GLU A 29 -5.69 -10.23 5.81
N SER A 30 -5.48 -11.50 5.46
CA SER A 30 -5.58 -11.99 4.07
C SER A 30 -4.79 -11.10 3.10
N ASP A 31 -3.53 -10.84 3.42
CA ASP A 31 -2.61 -10.03 2.60
C ASP A 31 -3.05 -8.57 2.44
N CYS A 32 -4.02 -8.12 3.21
CA CYS A 32 -4.48 -6.74 3.24
C CYS A 32 -4.02 -6.05 4.51
N LEU A 33 -3.89 -4.74 4.48
CA LEU A 33 -3.53 -3.94 5.65
C LEU A 33 -4.72 -3.08 6.05
N SER A 34 -5.26 -3.33 7.25
CA SER A 34 -6.33 -2.51 7.81
C SER A 34 -5.78 -1.60 8.89
N TYR A 35 -6.42 -0.46 9.08
CA TYR A 35 -6.02 0.52 10.09
C TYR A 35 -7.17 1.46 10.38
N ILE A 36 -7.05 2.23 11.45
CA ILE A 36 -8.04 3.24 11.83
C ILE A 36 -7.42 4.61 11.61
N LEU A 37 -8.10 5.45 10.84
CA LEU A 37 -7.70 6.83 10.60
C LEU A 37 -8.91 7.72 10.82
N ASN A 38 -8.79 8.70 11.73
CA ASN A 38 -9.88 9.61 12.08
C ASN A 38 -11.16 8.85 12.45
N HIS A 39 -11.01 7.81 13.29
CA HIS A 39 -12.11 6.98 13.78
C HIS A 39 -12.81 6.15 12.71
N GLU A 40 -12.21 6.04 11.51
CA GLU A 40 -12.78 5.25 10.43
C GLU A 40 -11.82 4.13 10.02
N LYS A 41 -12.37 2.93 9.82
CA LYS A 41 -11.56 1.81 9.35
C LYS A 41 -11.26 1.95 7.87
N LYS A 42 -9.98 1.81 7.53
CA LYS A 42 -9.50 1.79 6.15
C LYS A 42 -8.84 0.45 5.86
N VAL A 43 -8.88 0.04 4.61
CA VAL A 43 -8.22 -1.20 4.18
C VAL A 43 -7.47 -0.94 2.88
N LEU A 44 -6.18 -1.29 2.87
CA LEU A 44 -5.35 -1.29 1.65
C LEU A 44 -5.30 -2.71 1.12
N TYR A 45 -5.53 -2.88 -0.17
CA TYR A 45 -5.57 -4.21 -0.77
C TYR A 45 -5.29 -4.16 -2.26
N PHE A 46 -5.03 -5.33 -2.83
CA PHE A 46 -4.80 -5.51 -4.25
C PHE A 46 -6.10 -5.90 -4.94
N ASP A 47 -6.47 -5.20 -5.99
CA ASP A 47 -7.68 -5.49 -6.74
C ASP A 47 -7.52 -5.05 -8.20
N LYS A 48 -7.82 -5.96 -9.13
CA LYS A 48 -7.81 -5.65 -10.57
C LYS A 48 -6.54 -4.95 -11.03
N HIS A 49 -5.40 -5.50 -10.63
CA HIS A 49 -4.07 -4.96 -10.98
C HIS A 49 -3.80 -3.56 -10.41
N ARG A 50 -4.42 -3.25 -9.26
CA ARG A 50 -4.24 -1.97 -8.59
C ARG A 50 -4.01 -2.18 -7.10
N ILE A 51 -3.34 -1.22 -6.49
CA ILE A 51 -3.32 -1.12 -5.03
C ILE A 51 -4.31 -0.01 -4.68
N VAL A 52 -5.30 -0.35 -3.89
CA VAL A 52 -6.43 0.51 -3.61
C VAL A 52 -6.74 0.57 -2.12
N LYS A 53 -7.50 1.59 -1.74
CA LYS A 53 -7.96 1.77 -0.37
C LYS A 53 -9.48 1.85 -0.34
N SER A 54 -10.10 1.15 0.59
CA SER A 54 -11.52 1.29 0.88
C SER A 54 -11.71 1.98 2.24
N PRO A 55 -12.87 2.62 2.49
CA PRO A 55 -13.98 2.80 1.56
C PRO A 55 -13.65 3.80 0.46
N GLY A 56 -14.41 3.76 -0.64
CA GLY A 56 -14.29 4.74 -1.71
C GLY A 56 -13.41 4.32 -2.89
N TYR A 57 -12.75 3.17 -2.80
CA TYR A 57 -11.93 2.64 -3.89
C TYR A 57 -10.91 3.67 -4.41
N GLU A 58 -10.10 4.22 -3.50
CA GLU A 58 -9.05 5.17 -3.86
C GLU A 58 -7.84 4.41 -4.42
N ILE A 59 -7.37 4.81 -5.59
CA ILE A 59 -6.28 4.10 -6.29
C ILE A 59 -4.94 4.75 -5.95
N TYR A 60 -3.99 3.94 -5.46
CA TYR A 60 -2.62 4.39 -5.17
C TYR A 60 -1.63 3.98 -6.24
N MET A 61 -1.80 2.80 -6.81
CA MET A 61 -0.91 2.29 -7.85
C MET A 61 -1.72 1.52 -8.88
N GLU A 62 -1.29 1.61 -10.13
CA GLU A 62 -1.92 0.89 -11.24
C GLU A 62 -0.91 0.01 -11.97
N GLN A 63 -1.41 -0.90 -12.79
CA GLN A 63 -0.58 -1.81 -13.60
C GLN A 63 0.30 -2.69 -12.73
N ILE A 64 -0.25 -3.14 -11.61
CA ILE A 64 0.43 -4.00 -10.66
C ILE A 64 0.05 -5.46 -11.02
N ASP A 65 1.05 -6.33 -11.13
CA ASP A 65 0.80 -7.74 -11.43
C ASP A 65 0.35 -8.50 -10.20
N GLU A 66 0.94 -8.19 -9.06
CA GLU A 66 0.72 -8.88 -7.80
C GLU A 66 1.10 -7.96 -6.66
N ALA A 67 0.40 -8.04 -5.53
CA ALA A 67 0.78 -7.28 -4.34
C ALA A 67 0.29 -7.96 -3.08
N ILE A 68 1.10 -7.90 -2.03
CA ILE A 68 0.70 -8.35 -0.69
C ILE A 68 1.17 -7.32 0.33
N PHE A 69 0.36 -7.13 1.37
CA PHE A 69 0.74 -6.39 2.55
C PHE A 69 1.07 -7.42 3.63
N TYR A 70 2.14 -7.19 4.38
CA TYR A 70 2.56 -8.14 5.39
C TYR A 70 3.23 -7.44 6.57
N LYS A 71 3.33 -8.17 7.67
CA LYS A 71 3.98 -7.70 8.88
C LYS A 71 5.24 -8.53 9.09
N LYS A 72 6.34 -7.87 9.44
CA LYS A 72 7.59 -8.54 9.78
C LYS A 72 8.14 -7.84 11.02
N GLU A 73 8.29 -8.60 12.12
CA GLU A 73 8.67 -8.03 13.41
C GLU A 73 7.64 -6.97 13.80
N ASP A 74 8.06 -5.73 14.01
CA ASP A 74 7.14 -4.65 14.37
C ASP A 74 6.75 -3.76 13.19
N GLY A 75 7.24 -4.06 12.00
CA GLY A 75 7.02 -3.24 10.82
C GLY A 75 5.94 -3.78 9.90
N TYR A 76 5.35 -2.91 9.13
CA TYR A 76 4.35 -3.23 8.12
C TYR A 76 4.88 -2.86 6.75
N TYR A 77 4.70 -3.74 5.79
CA TYR A 77 5.35 -3.67 4.49
C TYR A 77 4.38 -3.92 3.36
N VAL A 78 4.73 -3.43 2.17
CA VAL A 78 4.07 -3.84 0.93
C VAL A 78 5.12 -4.44 0.00
N TRP A 79 4.82 -5.61 -0.54
CA TRP A 79 5.58 -6.22 -1.62
C TRP A 79 4.70 -6.18 -2.86
N PHE A 80 5.26 -5.79 -4.00
CA PHE A 80 4.51 -5.87 -5.25
C PHE A 80 5.42 -6.15 -6.43
N LYS A 81 4.81 -6.65 -7.51
CA LYS A 81 5.49 -6.93 -8.76
C LYS A 81 4.88 -6.09 -9.84
N LYS A 82 5.73 -5.46 -10.65
CA LYS A 82 5.31 -4.61 -11.76
C LYS A 82 6.34 -4.71 -12.87
N LYS A 83 5.90 -5.05 -14.09
CA LYS A 83 6.79 -5.16 -15.26
C LYS A 83 8.02 -6.03 -15.00
N ASN A 84 7.80 -7.20 -14.44
CA ASN A 84 8.86 -8.18 -14.12
C ASN A 84 9.87 -7.70 -13.08
N LYS A 85 9.60 -6.61 -12.39
CA LYS A 85 10.41 -6.15 -11.27
C LYS A 85 9.62 -6.31 -9.98
N THR A 86 10.33 -6.63 -8.90
CA THR A 86 9.71 -6.73 -7.58
C THR A 86 10.16 -5.57 -6.71
N TYR A 87 9.27 -5.13 -5.85
CA TYR A 87 9.50 -4.00 -4.95
C TYR A 87 9.05 -4.40 -3.56
N ASP A 88 9.74 -3.91 -2.56
CA ASP A 88 9.42 -4.21 -1.17
C ASP A 88 9.70 -2.96 -0.34
N PHE A 89 8.67 -2.38 0.25
CA PHE A 89 8.79 -1.14 0.99
C PHE A 89 8.21 -1.26 2.38
N GLU A 90 8.93 -0.72 3.35
CA GLU A 90 8.37 -0.53 4.69
C GLU A 90 7.40 0.64 4.66
N LEU A 91 6.21 0.44 5.24
CA LEU A 91 5.16 1.46 5.30
C LEU A 91 5.03 2.06 6.70
N TYR A 92 5.36 1.28 7.72
CA TYR A 92 5.19 1.72 9.10
C TYR A 92 6.14 1.00 10.03
#